data_5e8c106d16d9091263570de732d3f8b5
#
_entry.id   5e8c106d16d9091263570de732d3f8b5
#
_cell.length_a   1.000
_cell.length_b   1.000
_cell.length_c   1.000
_cell.angle_alpha   90.00
_cell.angle_beta   90.00
_cell.angle_gamma   90.00
#
_symmetry.space_group_name_H-M   'P 1'
#
loop_
_entity.id
_entity.type
_entity.pdbx_description
1 polymer ?
#
loop_
_entity_poly.entity_id
_entity_poly.type
_entity_poly.pdbx_seq_one_letter_code
_entity_poly.pdbx_strand_id
1 'polypeptide(L)'
;MQKRKREKVKVTQDSRAKLNLFFDILHKRDDGFHEVETIIAPISLADHLIFRLTYKSEVKIYCTSDTLQESENIIYKIACFLKDTYNVKHGVEIKLKKNIPLSAGLGGGSSNAAVTILVLNSLWKLNLSLADLHRTVALFGSDISFFLDNKTALVGGRGEIIKGTFPPPHIENILLVNSGIEISSRNAYSWSVINEPHGKKKSAMITALNNNDIEAICKNLYNGLEQGVFAHYPILQDIKDRFLELGAMGSLMSGSGSTVFGIFSSREKLLNAKKYFGKYRYWLFETKIEQ
;
A
#
# COMPACT_ATOMS: atom_id res chain seq x y z
N MET A 1 17.23 -35.63 32.93
CA MET A 1 17.59 -34.79 31.77
C MET A 1 16.44 -33.81 31.50
N GLN A 2 16.58 -32.56 31.95
CA GLN A 2 15.58 -31.50 31.64
C GLN A 2 15.65 -31.17 30.16
N LYS A 3 14.58 -31.43 29.41
CA LYS A 3 14.41 -30.92 28.05
C LYS A 3 14.36 -29.40 28.13
N ARG A 4 15.48 -28.71 27.82
CA ARG A 4 15.47 -27.28 27.58
C ARG A 4 14.38 -27.00 26.51
N LYS A 5 13.29 -26.34 26.90
CA LYS A 5 12.34 -25.75 25.95
C LYS A 5 13.14 -24.76 25.10
N ARG A 6 13.49 -25.17 23.87
CA ARG A 6 14.07 -24.23 22.91
C ARG A 6 13.03 -23.15 22.70
N GLU A 7 13.33 -21.92 23.09
CA GLU A 7 12.47 -20.76 22.79
C GLU A 7 12.18 -20.74 21.30
N LYS A 8 10.89 -20.71 20.97
CA LYS A 8 10.46 -20.58 19.56
C LYS A 8 10.83 -19.16 19.11
N VAL A 9 11.70 -19.04 18.12
CA VAL A 9 12.03 -17.73 17.52
C VAL A 9 10.75 -17.08 17.05
N LYS A 10 10.47 -15.88 17.55
CA LYS A 10 9.30 -15.08 17.24
C LYS A 10 9.75 -13.72 16.72
N VAL A 11 9.21 -13.30 15.57
CA VAL A 11 9.41 -11.97 14.98
C VAL A 11 8.06 -11.30 14.88
N THR A 12 7.98 -10.03 15.27
CA THR A 12 6.77 -9.20 15.08
C THR A 12 7.15 -8.04 14.18
N GLN A 13 6.33 -7.77 13.15
CA GLN A 13 6.58 -6.73 12.17
C GLN A 13 5.29 -6.06 11.76
N ASP A 14 5.33 -4.73 11.64
CA ASP A 14 4.27 -3.93 11.04
C ASP A 14 4.41 -3.90 9.52
N SER A 15 3.28 -3.97 8.84
CA SER A 15 3.16 -3.91 7.40
C SER A 15 2.35 -2.68 7.02
N ARG A 16 3.05 -1.61 6.65
CA ARG A 16 2.47 -0.29 6.44
C ARG A 16 1.68 -0.20 5.15
N ALA A 17 0.60 0.58 5.16
CA ALA A 17 -0.11 1.01 3.97
C ALA A 17 0.66 2.10 3.22
N LYS A 18 0.17 2.45 2.04
CA LYS A 18 0.69 3.54 1.20
C LYS A 18 -0.41 4.48 0.73
N LEU A 19 -0.02 5.69 0.33
CA LEU A 19 -0.84 6.58 -0.51
C LEU A 19 -0.11 6.86 -1.81
N ASN A 20 -0.89 7.00 -2.91
CA ASN A 20 -0.37 7.59 -4.14
C ASN A 20 -0.60 9.11 -4.03
N LEU A 21 0.46 9.90 -4.04
CA LEU A 21 0.40 11.36 -4.09
C LEU A 21 0.27 11.85 -5.54
N PHE A 22 0.81 11.09 -6.47
CA PHE A 22 0.69 11.29 -7.91
C PHE A 22 0.55 9.94 -8.59
N PHE A 23 -0.35 9.82 -9.56
CA PHE A 23 -0.55 8.60 -10.33
C PHE A 23 -0.96 8.94 -11.76
N ASP A 24 -0.08 8.69 -12.72
CA ASP A 24 -0.32 8.93 -14.14
C ASP A 24 -0.28 7.63 -14.95
N ILE A 25 -1.17 7.49 -15.91
CA ILE A 25 -1.23 6.37 -16.83
C ILE A 25 -0.71 6.87 -18.18
N LEU A 26 0.47 6.39 -18.58
CA LEU A 26 1.15 6.93 -19.76
C LEU A 26 0.61 6.32 -21.06
N HIS A 27 0.52 5.00 -21.12
CA HIS A 27 -0.02 4.27 -22.26
C HIS A 27 -0.34 2.82 -21.88
N LYS A 28 -1.09 2.15 -22.76
CA LYS A 28 -1.29 0.71 -22.69
C LYS A 28 -0.11 0.00 -23.38
N ARG A 29 0.43 -1.02 -22.73
CA ARG A 29 1.58 -1.81 -23.18
C ARG A 29 1.12 -3.00 -24.03
N ASP A 30 2.03 -3.56 -24.83
CA ASP A 30 1.76 -4.74 -25.68
C ASP A 30 1.47 -6.01 -24.84
N ASP A 31 1.96 -6.05 -23.58
CA ASP A 31 1.72 -7.16 -22.65
C ASP A 31 0.33 -7.07 -21.97
N GLY A 32 -0.49 -6.10 -22.37
CA GLY A 32 -1.86 -5.89 -21.88
C GLY A 32 -1.95 -5.10 -20.56
N PHE A 33 -0.82 -4.80 -19.92
CA PHE A 33 -0.74 -3.90 -18.78
C PHE A 33 -0.67 -2.43 -19.20
N HIS A 34 -0.57 -1.53 -18.23
CA HIS A 34 -0.36 -0.10 -18.45
C HIS A 34 1.02 0.32 -17.98
N GLU A 35 1.67 1.18 -18.74
CA GLU A 35 2.84 1.91 -18.29
C GLU A 35 2.37 3.07 -17.42
N VAL A 36 2.89 3.13 -16.19
CA VAL A 36 2.48 4.14 -15.21
C VAL A 36 3.68 4.89 -14.66
N GLU A 37 3.42 6.08 -14.14
CA GLU A 37 4.34 6.78 -13.24
C GLU A 37 3.55 7.21 -11.99
N THR A 38 4.04 6.81 -10.84
CA THR A 38 3.38 7.12 -9.58
C THR A 38 4.38 7.53 -8.51
N ILE A 39 4.00 8.52 -7.69
CA ILE A 39 4.74 8.88 -6.48
C ILE A 39 3.95 8.32 -5.30
N ILE A 40 4.59 7.41 -4.58
CA ILE A 40 4.00 6.65 -3.50
C ILE A 40 4.71 6.99 -2.19
N ALA A 41 3.94 7.15 -1.12
CA ALA A 41 4.47 7.38 0.23
C ALA A 41 3.88 6.37 1.22
N PRO A 42 4.70 5.76 2.12
CA PRO A 42 4.22 4.92 3.20
C PRO A 42 3.52 5.77 4.26
N ILE A 43 2.50 5.20 4.90
CA ILE A 43 1.72 5.86 5.97
C ILE A 43 1.70 5.03 7.26
N SER A 44 1.32 5.67 8.36
CA SER A 44 1.32 5.03 9.69
C SER A 44 0.26 3.94 9.89
N LEU A 45 -0.76 3.88 9.03
CA LEU A 45 -1.70 2.74 9.03
C LEU A 45 -0.96 1.46 8.68
N ALA A 46 -1.09 0.42 9.50
CA ALA A 46 -0.39 -0.84 9.29
C ALA A 46 -1.23 -2.06 9.71
N ASP A 47 -1.02 -3.18 9.02
CA ASP A 47 -1.34 -4.51 9.51
C ASP A 47 -0.22 -4.99 10.45
N HIS A 48 -0.52 -5.94 11.34
CA HIS A 48 0.46 -6.50 12.25
C HIS A 48 0.68 -7.99 11.97
N LEU A 49 1.93 -8.38 11.73
CA LEU A 49 2.31 -9.76 11.48
C LEU A 49 3.18 -10.30 12.62
N ILE A 50 2.89 -11.54 13.03
CA ILE A 50 3.70 -12.29 14.00
C ILE A 50 4.11 -13.59 13.33
N PHE A 51 5.41 -13.80 13.21
CA PHE A 51 6.03 -15.00 12.66
C PHE A 51 6.60 -15.84 13.78
N ARG A 52 6.32 -17.15 13.74
CA ARG A 52 6.90 -18.13 14.67
C ARG A 52 7.51 -19.27 13.90
N LEU A 53 8.80 -19.50 14.05
CA LEU A 53 9.49 -20.65 13.49
C LEU A 53 8.93 -21.93 14.10
N THR A 54 8.63 -22.94 13.27
CA THR A 54 8.17 -24.25 13.71
C THR A 54 9.11 -25.35 13.22
N TYR A 55 9.23 -26.44 14.01
CA TYR A 55 9.99 -27.62 13.60
C TYR A 55 9.19 -28.55 12.69
N LYS A 56 7.86 -28.41 12.66
CA LYS A 56 7.02 -29.08 11.68
C LYS A 56 7.19 -28.36 10.34
N SER A 57 7.36 -29.13 9.27
CA SER A 57 7.56 -28.60 7.91
C SER A 57 6.26 -28.07 7.29
N GLU A 58 5.49 -27.25 8.02
CA GLU A 58 4.20 -26.72 7.61
C GLU A 58 4.23 -25.20 7.60
N VAL A 59 3.54 -24.58 6.62
CA VAL A 59 3.21 -23.17 6.62
C VAL A 59 1.77 -23.04 7.10
N LYS A 60 1.53 -22.25 8.15
CA LYS A 60 0.19 -21.96 8.66
C LYS A 60 -0.03 -20.48 8.79
N ILE A 61 -1.20 -20.00 8.33
CA ILE A 61 -1.60 -18.62 8.46
C ILE A 61 -2.90 -18.51 9.24
N TYR A 62 -2.93 -17.60 10.18
CA TYR A 62 -4.11 -17.20 10.92
C TYR A 62 -4.38 -15.72 10.64
N CYS A 63 -5.47 -15.41 9.98
CA CYS A 63 -5.89 -14.05 9.64
C CYS A 63 -7.11 -13.65 10.46
N THR A 64 -7.19 -12.40 10.89
CA THR A 64 -8.38 -11.86 11.56
C THR A 64 -9.52 -11.54 10.56
N SER A 65 -9.26 -11.63 9.26
CA SER A 65 -10.28 -11.47 8.22
C SER A 65 -10.71 -12.85 7.73
N ASP A 66 -11.97 -13.20 7.93
CA ASP A 66 -12.56 -14.49 7.52
C ASP A 66 -12.73 -14.60 5.99
N THR A 67 -12.61 -13.48 5.27
CA THR A 67 -12.74 -13.44 3.79
C THR A 67 -11.50 -13.92 3.04
N LEU A 68 -10.36 -14.07 3.73
CA LEU A 68 -9.11 -14.52 3.13
C LEU A 68 -8.88 -16.00 3.41
N GLN A 69 -9.16 -16.85 2.43
CA GLN A 69 -8.79 -18.27 2.51
C GLN A 69 -7.26 -18.42 2.55
N GLU A 70 -6.76 -19.38 3.33
CA GLU A 70 -5.32 -19.57 3.55
C GLU A 70 -4.56 -19.78 2.22
N SER A 71 -5.05 -20.63 1.33
CA SER A 71 -4.41 -20.96 0.06
C SER A 71 -4.39 -19.81 -0.95
N GLU A 72 -5.31 -18.87 -0.84
CA GLU A 72 -5.39 -17.69 -1.71
C GLU A 72 -4.58 -16.51 -1.20
N ASN A 73 -4.20 -16.55 0.08
CA ASN A 73 -3.45 -15.48 0.70
C ASN A 73 -2.03 -15.39 0.12
N ILE A 74 -1.67 -14.18 -0.35
CA ILE A 74 -0.34 -13.94 -0.94
C ILE A 74 0.81 -14.26 0.02
N ILE A 75 0.62 -14.08 1.33
CA ILE A 75 1.59 -14.45 2.38
C ILE A 75 1.87 -15.95 2.34
N TYR A 76 0.82 -16.77 2.22
CA TYR A 76 0.94 -18.23 2.11
C TYR A 76 1.70 -18.64 0.86
N LYS A 77 1.31 -18.07 -0.29
CA LYS A 77 1.96 -18.35 -1.58
C LYS A 77 3.46 -18.04 -1.55
N ILE A 78 3.84 -16.89 -0.98
CA ILE A 78 5.26 -16.50 -0.83
C ILE A 78 5.98 -17.45 0.12
N ALA A 79 5.40 -17.79 1.26
CA ALA A 79 6.03 -18.67 2.22
C ALA A 79 6.26 -20.08 1.64
N CYS A 80 5.27 -20.64 0.94
CA CYS A 80 5.40 -21.93 0.25
C CYS A 80 6.46 -21.85 -0.86
N PHE A 81 6.41 -20.82 -1.71
CA PHE A 81 7.38 -20.61 -2.77
C PHE A 81 8.81 -20.57 -2.25
N LEU A 82 9.10 -19.78 -1.21
CA LEU A 82 10.44 -19.69 -0.62
C LEU A 82 10.85 -21.04 -0.01
N LYS A 83 9.93 -21.71 0.68
CA LYS A 83 10.18 -22.99 1.30
C LYS A 83 10.58 -24.06 0.28
N ASP A 84 9.87 -24.13 -0.82
CA ASP A 84 10.10 -25.13 -1.88
C ASP A 84 11.36 -24.79 -2.69
N THR A 85 11.53 -23.52 -3.09
CA THR A 85 12.68 -23.07 -3.89
C THR A 85 14.00 -23.26 -3.15
N TYR A 86 14.03 -23.01 -1.84
CA TYR A 86 15.26 -23.10 -1.04
C TYR A 86 15.34 -24.34 -0.14
N ASN A 87 14.47 -25.34 -0.35
CA ASN A 87 14.45 -26.61 0.39
C ASN A 87 14.44 -26.43 1.90
N VAL A 88 13.67 -25.45 2.42
CA VAL A 88 13.61 -25.14 3.85
C VAL A 88 12.90 -26.26 4.62
N LYS A 89 13.60 -26.84 5.62
CA LYS A 89 13.06 -27.94 6.44
C LYS A 89 12.13 -27.49 7.56
N HIS A 90 12.29 -26.26 8.03
CA HIS A 90 11.44 -25.68 9.05
C HIS A 90 10.17 -25.08 8.45
N GLY A 91 9.08 -25.12 9.20
CA GLY A 91 7.86 -24.40 8.85
C GLY A 91 7.80 -23.05 9.54
N VAL A 92 6.68 -22.36 9.30
CA VAL A 92 6.35 -21.10 9.94
C VAL A 92 4.87 -21.02 10.26
N GLU A 93 4.56 -20.42 11.39
CA GLU A 93 3.21 -20.01 11.77
C GLU A 93 3.15 -18.48 11.70
N ILE A 94 2.26 -17.94 10.88
CA ILE A 94 2.09 -16.50 10.66
C ILE A 94 0.71 -16.08 11.17
N LYS A 95 0.66 -15.11 12.09
CA LYS A 95 -0.58 -14.47 12.53
C LYS A 95 -0.64 -13.09 11.92
N LEU A 96 -1.71 -12.82 11.16
CA LEU A 96 -1.97 -11.56 10.50
C LEU A 96 -3.20 -10.89 11.14
N LYS A 97 -2.98 -9.72 11.76
CA LYS A 97 -4.06 -8.83 12.19
C LYS A 97 -4.24 -7.76 11.12
N LYS A 98 -5.37 -7.83 10.40
CA LYS A 98 -5.75 -6.86 9.36
C LYS A 98 -6.35 -5.60 9.99
N ASN A 99 -5.74 -4.45 9.68
CA ASN A 99 -6.28 -3.11 9.96
C ASN A 99 -6.50 -2.33 8.65
N ILE A 100 -5.72 -2.65 7.60
CA ILE A 100 -5.85 -2.05 6.26
C ILE A 100 -7.02 -2.73 5.56
N PRO A 101 -8.05 -2.00 5.11
CA PRO A 101 -9.18 -2.57 4.38
C PRO A 101 -8.73 -3.31 3.11
N LEU A 102 -9.46 -4.36 2.74
CA LEU A 102 -9.20 -5.10 1.50
C LEU A 102 -9.63 -4.27 0.29
N SER A 103 -8.95 -4.43 -0.85
CA SER A 103 -9.30 -3.79 -2.12
C SER A 103 -9.51 -2.27 -2.02
N ALA A 104 -8.76 -1.60 -1.13
CA ALA A 104 -8.96 -0.20 -0.75
C ALA A 104 -8.00 0.79 -1.43
N GLY A 105 -7.15 0.36 -2.37
CA GLY A 105 -6.14 1.22 -3.00
C GLY A 105 -4.93 1.54 -2.10
N LEU A 106 -4.83 0.93 -0.93
CA LEU A 106 -3.82 1.22 0.12
C LEU A 106 -2.63 0.24 0.13
N GLY A 107 -2.58 -0.73 -0.78
CA GLY A 107 -1.47 -1.65 -0.94
C GLY A 107 -1.26 -2.68 0.19
N GLY A 108 -2.28 -2.93 1.04
CA GLY A 108 -2.14 -3.78 2.23
C GLY A 108 -1.65 -5.20 1.93
N GLY A 109 -2.17 -5.85 0.88
CA GLY A 109 -1.73 -7.19 0.46
C GLY A 109 -0.27 -7.20 0.01
N SER A 110 0.13 -6.22 -0.80
CA SER A 110 1.51 -6.08 -1.30
C SER A 110 2.49 -5.78 -0.17
N SER A 111 2.09 -4.96 0.79
CA SER A 111 2.89 -4.69 1.99
C SER A 111 3.06 -5.95 2.84
N ASN A 112 1.97 -6.71 3.08
CA ASN A 112 2.06 -7.99 3.82
C ASN A 112 3.00 -8.97 3.11
N ALA A 113 2.99 -9.02 1.78
CA ALA A 113 3.88 -9.84 0.97
C ALA A 113 5.35 -9.45 1.15
N ALA A 114 5.66 -8.16 1.05
CA ALA A 114 7.02 -7.63 1.22
C ALA A 114 7.57 -7.92 2.63
N VAL A 115 6.78 -7.64 3.67
CA VAL A 115 7.18 -7.96 5.06
C VAL A 115 7.41 -9.46 5.21
N THR A 116 6.57 -10.28 4.61
CA THR A 116 6.72 -11.75 4.71
C THR A 116 8.02 -12.23 4.10
N ILE A 117 8.37 -11.79 2.89
CA ILE A 117 9.62 -12.24 2.25
C ILE A 117 10.84 -11.76 3.04
N LEU A 118 10.84 -10.51 3.53
CA LEU A 118 11.94 -9.95 4.35
C LEU A 118 12.14 -10.74 5.63
N VAL A 119 11.06 -11.01 6.37
CA VAL A 119 11.13 -11.73 7.63
C VAL A 119 11.53 -13.19 7.41
N LEU A 120 10.98 -13.87 6.39
CA LEU A 120 11.33 -15.26 6.08
C LEU A 120 12.77 -15.40 5.56
N ASN A 121 13.26 -14.44 4.79
CA ASN A 121 14.67 -14.40 4.38
C ASN A 121 15.59 -14.44 5.61
N SER A 122 15.31 -13.65 6.62
CA SER A 122 16.08 -13.62 7.87
C SER A 122 15.80 -14.87 8.74
N LEU A 123 14.52 -15.21 8.96
CA LEU A 123 14.10 -16.28 9.86
C LEU A 123 14.59 -17.67 9.41
N TRP A 124 14.58 -17.91 8.11
CA TRP A 124 15.06 -19.14 7.48
C TRP A 124 16.54 -19.07 7.04
N LYS A 125 17.20 -17.91 7.25
CA LYS A 125 18.62 -17.67 6.91
C LYS A 125 18.91 -17.96 5.43
N LEU A 126 18.04 -17.47 4.53
CA LEU A 126 18.19 -17.70 3.10
C LEU A 126 19.33 -16.88 2.49
N ASN A 127 19.71 -15.77 3.15
CA ASN A 127 20.79 -14.87 2.73
C ASN A 127 20.59 -14.28 1.33
N LEU A 128 19.32 -14.06 0.95
CA LEU A 128 18.99 -13.43 -0.33
C LEU A 128 19.35 -11.94 -0.30
N SER A 129 19.98 -11.47 -1.35
CA SER A 129 20.24 -10.04 -1.54
C SER A 129 18.95 -9.27 -1.81
N LEU A 130 18.96 -7.94 -1.63
CA LEU A 130 17.80 -7.11 -1.95
C LEU A 130 17.39 -7.25 -3.43
N ALA A 131 18.37 -7.39 -4.34
CA ALA A 131 18.12 -7.63 -5.75
C ALA A 131 17.41 -8.98 -6.00
N ASP A 132 17.76 -10.05 -5.24
CA ASP A 132 17.07 -11.33 -5.31
C ASP A 132 15.63 -11.21 -4.81
N LEU A 133 15.42 -10.46 -3.74
CA LEU A 133 14.10 -10.21 -3.18
C LEU A 133 13.21 -9.46 -4.19
N HIS A 134 13.72 -8.40 -4.84
CA HIS A 134 13.00 -7.69 -5.91
C HIS A 134 12.62 -8.62 -7.06
N ARG A 135 13.55 -9.47 -7.53
CA ARG A 135 13.26 -10.45 -8.58
C ARG A 135 12.16 -11.45 -8.14
N THR A 136 12.22 -11.90 -6.90
CA THR A 136 11.24 -12.85 -6.37
C THR A 136 9.85 -12.24 -6.25
N VAL A 137 9.72 -11.04 -5.68
CA VAL A 137 8.40 -10.42 -5.48
C VAL A 137 7.73 -10.00 -6.78
N ALA A 138 8.49 -9.73 -7.85
CA ALA A 138 7.94 -9.42 -9.17
C ALA A 138 7.07 -10.56 -9.74
N LEU A 139 7.24 -11.80 -9.28
CA LEU A 139 6.41 -12.95 -9.63
C LEU A 139 5.01 -12.90 -8.99
N PHE A 140 4.84 -12.14 -7.91
CA PHE A 140 3.62 -12.12 -7.10
C PHE A 140 2.80 -10.84 -7.27
N GLY A 141 3.42 -9.73 -7.65
CA GLY A 141 2.73 -8.47 -7.89
C GLY A 141 3.66 -7.26 -8.01
N SER A 142 3.25 -6.29 -8.83
CA SER A 142 4.08 -5.13 -9.15
C SER A 142 4.35 -4.23 -7.95
N ASP A 143 3.31 -3.92 -7.16
CA ASP A 143 3.42 -2.98 -6.03
C ASP A 143 4.28 -3.51 -4.86
N ILE A 144 4.64 -4.82 -4.85
CA ILE A 144 5.38 -5.40 -3.73
C ILE A 144 6.80 -4.83 -3.66
N SER A 145 7.42 -4.54 -4.80
CA SER A 145 8.77 -3.98 -4.88
C SER A 145 8.91 -2.68 -4.08
N PHE A 146 7.91 -1.81 -4.14
CA PHE A 146 7.88 -0.56 -3.36
C PHE A 146 8.02 -0.81 -1.85
N PHE A 147 7.32 -1.83 -1.33
CA PHE A 147 7.30 -2.11 0.10
C PHE A 147 8.57 -2.80 0.63
N LEU A 148 9.44 -3.31 -0.24
CA LEU A 148 10.75 -3.81 0.19
C LEU A 148 11.63 -2.68 0.70
N ASP A 149 11.61 -1.52 0.01
CA ASP A 149 12.36 -0.32 0.41
C ASP A 149 11.56 0.57 1.38
N ASN A 150 10.25 0.58 1.25
CA ASN A 150 9.28 1.30 2.09
C ASN A 150 9.63 2.78 2.31
N LYS A 151 10.02 3.48 1.23
CA LYS A 151 10.36 4.90 1.20
C LYS A 151 9.46 5.66 0.24
N THR A 152 9.28 6.96 0.45
CA THR A 152 8.63 7.80 -0.56
C THR A 152 9.41 7.70 -1.87
N ALA A 153 8.75 7.29 -2.96
CA ALA A 153 9.43 6.94 -4.21
C ALA A 153 8.62 7.30 -5.45
N LEU A 154 9.33 7.64 -6.52
CA LEU A 154 8.79 7.60 -7.89
C LEU A 154 8.96 6.19 -8.43
N VAL A 155 7.86 5.61 -8.84
CA VAL A 155 7.77 4.25 -9.36
C VAL A 155 7.22 4.29 -10.78
N GLY A 156 7.75 3.45 -11.66
CA GLY A 156 7.35 3.34 -13.07
C GLY A 156 7.14 1.88 -13.48
N GLY A 157 7.09 1.65 -14.79
CA GLY A 157 6.75 0.33 -15.33
C GLY A 157 5.27 0.03 -15.11
N ARG A 158 4.97 -1.17 -14.60
CA ARG A 158 3.63 -1.55 -14.13
C ARG A 158 3.41 -1.22 -12.65
N GLY A 159 4.38 -0.55 -11.97
CA GLY A 159 4.46 -0.30 -10.54
C GLY A 159 5.63 -1.01 -9.82
N GLU A 160 6.53 -1.67 -10.59
CA GLU A 160 7.64 -2.45 -10.04
C GLU A 160 9.01 -1.75 -10.11
N ILE A 161 9.17 -0.70 -10.93
CA ILE A 161 10.45 -0.06 -11.18
C ILE A 161 10.60 1.18 -10.29
N ILE A 162 11.44 1.12 -9.27
CA ILE A 162 11.77 2.30 -8.46
C ILE A 162 12.71 3.19 -9.25
N LYS A 163 12.24 4.36 -9.69
CA LYS A 163 13.00 5.35 -10.49
C LYS A 163 13.78 6.33 -9.61
N GLY A 164 13.38 6.52 -8.36
CA GLY A 164 14.03 7.40 -7.40
C GLY A 164 13.29 7.46 -6.09
N THR A 165 13.99 7.89 -5.04
CA THR A 165 13.43 8.05 -3.69
C THR A 165 13.54 9.50 -3.23
N PHE A 166 12.63 9.92 -2.34
CA PHE A 166 12.57 11.28 -1.83
C PHE A 166 12.56 11.28 -0.31
N PRO A 167 12.97 12.39 0.33
CA PRO A 167 12.68 12.61 1.74
C PRO A 167 11.16 12.50 1.99
N PRO A 168 10.73 11.83 3.07
CA PRO A 168 9.32 11.76 3.39
C PRO A 168 8.81 13.17 3.76
N PRO A 169 7.69 13.63 3.14
CA PRO A 169 7.14 14.94 3.48
C PRO A 169 6.52 14.93 4.89
N HIS A 170 6.66 16.03 5.62
CA HIS A 170 6.12 16.18 6.98
C HIS A 170 4.60 16.41 6.98
N ILE A 171 3.83 15.42 6.56
CA ILE A 171 2.37 15.46 6.51
C ILE A 171 1.80 14.61 7.65
N GLU A 172 1.31 15.27 8.71
CA GLU A 172 0.85 14.60 9.93
C GLU A 172 -0.68 14.47 10.04
N ASN A 173 -1.42 15.28 9.30
CA ASN A 173 -2.88 15.36 9.43
C ASN A 173 -3.55 14.85 8.17
N ILE A 174 -3.68 13.55 8.04
CA ILE A 174 -4.35 12.87 6.92
C ILE A 174 -5.55 12.10 7.47
N LEU A 175 -6.72 12.30 6.89
CA LEU A 175 -7.89 11.47 7.15
C LEU A 175 -8.17 10.60 5.94
N LEU A 176 -8.28 9.30 6.15
CA LEU A 176 -8.71 8.33 5.16
C LEU A 176 -10.21 8.06 5.34
N VAL A 177 -10.94 8.03 4.24
CA VAL A 177 -12.35 7.65 4.17
C VAL A 177 -12.48 6.53 3.14
N ASN A 178 -12.98 5.37 3.57
CA ASN A 178 -13.29 4.26 2.68
C ASN A 178 -14.78 3.97 2.72
N SER A 179 -15.41 3.98 1.56
CA SER A 179 -16.87 3.79 1.42
C SER A 179 -17.32 2.32 1.59
N GLY A 180 -16.37 1.37 1.66
CA GLY A 180 -16.66 -0.06 1.66
C GLY A 180 -16.88 -0.65 0.27
N ILE A 181 -16.79 0.16 -0.80
CA ILE A 181 -16.89 -0.34 -2.17
C ILE A 181 -15.56 -1.02 -2.53
N GLU A 182 -15.62 -2.24 -3.00
CA GLU A 182 -14.46 -2.97 -3.49
C GLU A 182 -14.25 -2.71 -4.98
N ILE A 183 -13.08 -2.18 -5.34
CA ILE A 183 -12.71 -1.90 -6.72
C ILE A 183 -11.45 -2.69 -7.05
N SER A 184 -11.57 -3.62 -8.00
CA SER A 184 -10.39 -4.31 -8.50
C SER A 184 -9.52 -3.37 -9.33
N SER A 185 -8.19 -3.49 -9.24
CA SER A 185 -7.30 -2.70 -10.10
C SER A 185 -7.61 -2.92 -11.57
N ARG A 186 -7.95 -4.16 -11.99
CA ARG A 186 -8.34 -4.49 -13.36
C ARG A 186 -9.51 -3.60 -13.83
N ASN A 187 -10.56 -3.46 -13.01
CA ASN A 187 -11.71 -2.63 -13.36
C ASN A 187 -11.33 -1.15 -13.44
N ALA A 188 -10.59 -0.64 -12.44
CA ALA A 188 -10.16 0.76 -12.44
C ALA A 188 -9.34 1.11 -13.69
N TYR A 189 -8.40 0.24 -14.09
CA TYR A 189 -7.64 0.43 -15.33
C TYR A 189 -8.51 0.29 -16.59
N SER A 190 -9.49 -0.60 -16.63
CA SER A 190 -10.38 -0.75 -17.79
C SER A 190 -11.28 0.46 -18.04
N TRP A 191 -11.56 1.23 -17.01
CA TRP A 191 -12.35 2.46 -17.06
C TRP A 191 -11.49 3.72 -17.25
N SER A 192 -10.16 3.59 -17.18
CA SER A 192 -9.27 4.73 -17.27
C SER A 192 -9.29 5.34 -18.67
N VAL A 193 -9.22 6.66 -18.71
CA VAL A 193 -9.01 7.43 -19.93
C VAL A 193 -7.55 7.86 -19.96
N ILE A 194 -6.82 7.40 -20.97
CA ILE A 194 -5.41 7.78 -21.14
C ILE A 194 -5.39 9.18 -21.75
N ASN A 195 -4.91 10.14 -20.99
CA ASN A 195 -4.74 11.54 -21.40
C ASN A 195 -3.27 11.81 -21.78
N GLU A 196 -3.00 13.04 -22.25
CA GLU A 196 -1.62 13.52 -22.39
C GLU A 196 -0.87 13.41 -21.03
N PRO A 197 0.39 12.93 -21.05
CA PRO A 197 1.17 12.74 -19.82
C PRO A 197 1.31 14.03 -18.99
N HIS A 198 1.09 13.91 -17.70
CA HIS A 198 1.12 15.03 -16.76
C HIS A 198 2.56 15.35 -16.25
N GLY A 199 3.54 15.32 -17.15
CA GLY A 199 4.95 15.49 -16.82
C GLY A 199 5.29 16.79 -16.06
N LYS A 200 4.64 17.91 -16.40
CA LYS A 200 4.81 19.19 -15.67
C LYS A 200 4.35 19.07 -14.22
N LYS A 201 3.20 18.45 -14.00
CA LYS A 201 2.63 18.25 -12.66
C LYS A 201 3.47 17.28 -11.84
N LYS A 202 3.99 16.22 -12.47
CA LYS A 202 4.96 15.30 -11.86
C LYS A 202 6.23 16.03 -11.41
N SER A 203 6.83 16.84 -12.28
CA SER A 203 8.04 17.60 -11.96
C SER A 203 7.81 18.61 -10.81
N ALA A 204 6.65 19.28 -10.80
CA ALA A 204 6.27 20.16 -9.71
C ALA A 204 6.08 19.40 -8.38
N MET A 205 5.49 18.19 -8.41
CA MET A 205 5.37 17.32 -7.23
C MET A 205 6.75 16.91 -6.70
N ILE A 206 7.68 16.53 -7.58
CA ILE A 206 9.06 16.15 -7.19
C ILE A 206 9.77 17.34 -6.53
N THR A 207 9.65 18.53 -7.10
CA THR A 207 10.23 19.76 -6.51
C THR A 207 9.63 20.04 -5.14
N ALA A 208 8.32 19.92 -5.00
CA ALA A 208 7.62 20.13 -3.73
C ALA A 208 8.05 19.13 -2.64
N LEU A 209 8.24 17.85 -3.00
CA LEU A 209 8.75 16.82 -2.09
C LEU A 209 10.17 17.14 -1.60
N ASN A 210 11.07 17.50 -2.51
CA ASN A 210 12.45 17.82 -2.15
C ASN A 210 12.54 19.05 -1.24
N ASN A 211 11.62 19.99 -1.36
CA ASN A 211 11.56 21.20 -0.54
C ASN A 211 10.66 21.06 0.71
N ASN A 212 10.02 19.91 0.90
CA ASN A 212 9.00 19.69 1.93
C ASN A 212 7.88 20.76 1.92
N ASP A 213 7.48 21.20 0.71
CA ASP A 213 6.43 22.20 0.50
C ASP A 213 5.06 21.51 0.43
N ILE A 214 4.37 21.47 1.57
CA ILE A 214 3.11 20.74 1.72
C ILE A 214 1.98 21.37 0.88
N GLU A 215 1.95 22.69 0.72
CA GLU A 215 0.96 23.37 -0.10
C GLU A 215 1.14 23.01 -1.58
N ALA A 216 2.37 23.04 -2.06
CA ALA A 216 2.69 22.63 -3.42
C ALA A 216 2.44 21.12 -3.65
N ILE A 217 2.70 20.26 -2.67
CA ILE A 217 2.33 18.83 -2.72
C ILE A 217 0.81 18.71 -2.91
N CYS A 218 0.02 19.34 -2.06
CA CYS A 218 -1.46 19.30 -2.12
C CYS A 218 -2.00 19.80 -3.46
N LYS A 219 -1.42 20.87 -4.02
CA LYS A 219 -1.80 21.44 -5.31
C LYS A 219 -1.49 20.51 -6.49
N ASN A 220 -0.45 19.66 -6.35
CA ASN A 220 -0.01 18.75 -7.39
C ASN A 220 -0.51 17.31 -7.22
N LEU A 221 -1.39 17.03 -6.27
CA LEU A 221 -2.07 15.74 -6.16
C LEU A 221 -2.79 15.40 -7.47
N TYR A 222 -2.60 14.17 -7.95
CA TYR A 222 -3.21 13.71 -9.20
C TYR A 222 -3.36 12.19 -9.23
N ASN A 223 -4.50 11.72 -9.73
CA ASN A 223 -4.71 10.31 -9.99
C ASN A 223 -5.52 10.12 -11.28
N GLY A 224 -4.88 9.63 -12.33
CA GLY A 224 -5.49 9.40 -13.65
C GLY A 224 -6.59 8.34 -13.66
N LEU A 225 -6.75 7.55 -12.60
CA LEU A 225 -7.85 6.59 -12.47
C LEU A 225 -9.16 7.23 -11.97
N GLU A 226 -9.10 8.44 -11.36
CA GLU A 226 -10.28 9.07 -10.75
C GLU A 226 -11.42 9.27 -11.75
N GLN A 227 -11.14 9.76 -12.94
CA GLN A 227 -12.19 10.06 -13.94
C GLN A 227 -13.04 8.82 -14.23
N GLY A 228 -12.41 7.69 -14.51
CA GLY A 228 -13.12 6.45 -14.81
C GLY A 228 -13.83 5.86 -13.61
N VAL A 229 -13.15 5.84 -12.46
CA VAL A 229 -13.72 5.29 -11.21
C VAL A 229 -14.88 6.13 -10.71
N PHE A 230 -14.79 7.47 -10.76
CA PHE A 230 -15.85 8.35 -10.28
C PHE A 230 -17.08 8.34 -11.20
N ALA A 231 -16.90 8.10 -12.50
CA ALA A 231 -18.03 7.88 -13.41
C ALA A 231 -18.86 6.63 -13.03
N HIS A 232 -18.21 5.58 -12.50
CA HIS A 232 -18.88 4.37 -12.05
C HIS A 232 -19.36 4.47 -10.58
N TYR A 233 -18.66 5.23 -9.75
CA TYR A 233 -18.94 5.40 -8.32
C TYR A 233 -18.92 6.87 -7.91
N PRO A 234 -19.95 7.67 -8.27
CA PRO A 234 -19.99 9.12 -8.01
C PRO A 234 -19.79 9.49 -6.53
N ILE A 235 -20.20 8.63 -5.61
CA ILE A 235 -20.03 8.84 -4.17
C ILE A 235 -18.56 9.10 -3.78
N LEU A 236 -17.57 8.59 -4.55
CA LEU A 236 -16.15 8.83 -4.28
C LEU A 236 -15.75 10.26 -4.66
N GLN A 237 -16.35 10.82 -5.72
CA GLN A 237 -16.22 12.25 -6.06
C GLN A 237 -16.83 13.10 -4.94
N ASP A 238 -18.04 12.76 -4.48
CA ASP A 238 -18.71 13.48 -3.40
C ASP A 238 -17.86 13.51 -2.12
N ILE A 239 -17.22 12.39 -1.78
CA ILE A 239 -16.30 12.32 -0.63
C ILE A 239 -15.10 13.25 -0.84
N LYS A 240 -14.50 13.25 -2.03
CA LYS A 240 -13.36 14.11 -2.38
C LYS A 240 -13.73 15.59 -2.28
N ASP A 241 -14.83 15.98 -2.87
CA ASP A 241 -15.30 17.39 -2.86
C ASP A 241 -15.65 17.83 -1.45
N ARG A 242 -16.26 16.94 -0.67
CA ARG A 242 -16.57 17.21 0.74
C ARG A 242 -15.32 17.41 1.59
N PHE A 243 -14.23 16.69 1.32
CA PHE A 243 -12.96 16.96 2.00
C PHE A 243 -12.47 18.40 1.77
N LEU A 244 -12.55 18.89 0.53
CA LEU A 244 -12.14 20.25 0.17
C LEU A 244 -13.04 21.29 0.85
N GLU A 245 -14.37 21.09 0.84
CA GLU A 245 -15.33 21.95 1.54
C GLU A 245 -15.10 22.00 3.06
N LEU A 246 -14.61 20.89 3.64
CA LEU A 246 -14.26 20.83 5.07
C LEU A 246 -12.86 21.39 5.37
N GLY A 247 -12.21 22.02 4.39
CA GLY A 247 -10.95 22.75 4.56
C GLY A 247 -9.70 21.87 4.46
N ALA A 248 -9.77 20.74 3.75
CA ALA A 248 -8.58 20.01 3.35
C ALA A 248 -7.76 20.86 2.36
N MET A 249 -6.44 20.87 2.52
CA MET A 249 -5.49 21.51 1.59
C MET A 249 -5.42 20.78 0.24
N GLY A 250 -5.73 19.49 0.26
CA GLY A 250 -5.81 18.64 -0.92
C GLY A 250 -6.53 17.33 -0.58
N SER A 251 -7.16 16.73 -1.60
CA SER A 251 -7.87 15.46 -1.51
C SER A 251 -7.66 14.65 -2.77
N LEU A 252 -7.50 13.33 -2.64
CA LEU A 252 -7.26 12.42 -3.74
C LEU A 252 -7.74 11.01 -3.42
N MET A 253 -8.12 10.25 -4.43
CA MET A 253 -8.31 8.80 -4.34
C MET A 253 -6.95 8.09 -4.36
N SER A 254 -6.70 7.15 -3.47
CA SER A 254 -5.46 6.37 -3.45
C SER A 254 -5.54 5.17 -4.40
N GLY A 255 -4.62 5.10 -5.35
CA GLY A 255 -4.54 4.01 -6.34
C GLY A 255 -5.86 3.78 -7.08
N SER A 256 -6.30 2.53 -7.17
CA SER A 256 -7.58 2.15 -7.79
C SER A 256 -8.81 2.48 -6.94
N GLY A 257 -8.64 3.04 -5.75
CA GLY A 257 -9.73 3.31 -4.80
C GLY A 257 -10.08 2.05 -3.98
N SER A 258 -11.15 2.08 -3.21
CA SER A 258 -12.13 3.17 -3.04
C SER A 258 -11.77 4.18 -1.94
N THR A 259 -10.58 4.10 -1.33
CA THR A 259 -10.18 5.06 -0.31
C THR A 259 -9.88 6.41 -0.93
N VAL A 260 -10.54 7.45 -0.41
CA VAL A 260 -10.24 8.86 -0.66
C VAL A 260 -9.59 9.43 0.61
N PHE A 261 -8.58 10.26 0.46
CA PHE A 261 -7.92 10.92 1.58
C PHE A 261 -7.95 12.43 1.47
N GLY A 262 -7.96 13.10 2.63
CA GLY A 262 -7.81 14.54 2.75
C GLY A 262 -6.62 14.89 3.62
N ILE A 263 -5.83 15.88 3.18
CA ILE A 263 -4.67 16.43 3.92
C ILE A 263 -5.09 17.76 4.55
N PHE A 264 -4.81 17.94 5.83
CA PHE A 264 -5.23 19.12 6.59
C PHE A 264 -4.04 19.88 7.18
N SER A 265 -4.17 21.20 7.26
CA SER A 265 -3.17 22.07 7.86
C SER A 265 -3.14 21.99 9.40
N SER A 266 -4.20 21.47 10.02
CA SER A 266 -4.27 21.30 11.48
C SER A 266 -5.10 20.09 11.87
N ARG A 267 -4.79 19.58 13.08
CA ARG A 267 -5.56 18.47 13.69
C ARG A 267 -7.01 18.86 13.95
N GLU A 268 -7.30 20.11 14.27
CA GLU A 268 -8.65 20.60 14.49
C GLU A 268 -9.53 20.44 13.23
N LYS A 269 -9.04 20.90 12.07
CA LYS A 269 -9.75 20.74 10.79
C LYS A 269 -9.96 19.26 10.45
N LEU A 270 -8.95 18.43 10.67
CA LEU A 270 -9.05 16.97 10.48
C LEU A 270 -10.17 16.39 11.36
N LEU A 271 -10.21 16.73 12.64
CA LEU A 271 -11.23 16.22 13.57
C LEU A 271 -12.64 16.67 13.20
N ASN A 272 -12.80 17.91 12.71
CA ASN A 272 -14.08 18.40 12.18
C ASN A 272 -14.54 17.58 10.96
N ALA A 273 -13.63 17.28 10.02
CA ALA A 273 -13.92 16.40 8.89
C ALA A 273 -14.25 14.98 9.35
N LYS A 274 -13.48 14.42 10.28
CA LYS A 274 -13.75 13.10 10.86
C LYS A 274 -15.12 13.03 11.52
N LYS A 275 -15.53 14.05 12.27
CA LYS A 275 -16.87 14.16 12.87
C LYS A 275 -17.96 14.20 11.80
N TYR A 276 -17.73 14.88 10.68
CA TYR A 276 -18.68 14.91 9.57
C TYR A 276 -18.85 13.54 8.96
N PHE A 277 -17.77 12.89 8.52
CA PHE A 277 -17.81 11.58 7.88
C PHE A 277 -18.24 10.45 8.84
N GLY A 278 -18.03 10.61 10.15
CA GLY A 278 -18.50 9.68 11.17
C GLY A 278 -20.02 9.54 11.29
N LYS A 279 -20.80 10.41 10.62
CA LYS A 279 -22.26 10.28 10.50
C LYS A 279 -22.68 9.21 9.48
N TYR A 280 -21.75 8.78 8.64
CA TYR A 280 -21.96 7.76 7.59
C TYR A 280 -21.34 6.43 8.03
N ARG A 281 -21.69 5.34 7.35
CA ARG A 281 -21.09 4.02 7.60
C ARG A 281 -19.78 3.82 6.84
N TYR A 282 -18.90 4.84 6.86
CA TYR A 282 -17.59 4.76 6.26
C TYR A 282 -16.56 4.24 7.26
N TRP A 283 -15.56 3.52 6.75
CA TRP A 283 -14.36 3.27 7.52
C TRP A 283 -13.48 4.53 7.52
N LEU A 284 -13.07 4.97 8.71
CA LEU A 284 -12.29 6.20 8.90
C LEU A 284 -11.00 5.88 9.62
N PHE A 285 -9.91 6.46 9.18
CA PHE A 285 -8.62 6.33 9.87
C PHE A 285 -7.79 7.62 9.77
N GLU A 286 -7.27 8.09 10.92
CA GLU A 286 -6.32 9.18 10.99
C GLU A 286 -4.92 8.62 10.78
N THR A 287 -4.14 9.22 9.88
CA THR A 287 -2.80 8.76 9.55
C THR A 287 -1.88 9.93 9.24
N LYS A 288 -0.60 9.61 9.06
CA LYS A 288 0.45 10.54 8.62
C LYS A 288 1.38 9.83 7.64
N ILE A 289 2.17 10.59 6.88
CA ILE A 289 3.29 10.01 6.13
C ILE A 289 4.35 9.55 7.15
N GLU A 290 4.86 8.33 6.95
CA GLU A 290 5.93 7.78 7.80
C GLU A 290 7.31 8.30 7.34
N GLN A 291 8.18 8.48 8.33
CA GLN A 291 9.56 8.92 8.13
C GLN A 291 10.54 7.76 8.11
#